data_5e9679ba3df71d8821fb2de28d45693f
#
_entry.id   5e9679ba3df71d8821fb2de28d45693f
#
_cell.length_a   1.000
_cell.length_b   1.000
_cell.length_c   1.000
_cell.angle_alpha   90.00
_cell.angle_beta   90.00
_cell.angle_gamma   90.00
#
_symmetry.space_group_name_H-M   'P 1'
#
loop_
_entity.id
_entity.type
_entity.pdbx_description
1 polymer ?
#
loop_
_entity_poly.entity_id
_entity_poly.type
_entity_poly.pdbx_seq_one_letter_code
_entity_poly.pdbx_strand_id
1 'polypeptide(L)'
;ILLYVYFNTSFATFLLFGFFREVPVDLEQAAMIDGYGRLQIFRKVVFPLIGPGLAVTTVFCLIWSWNEFFYAFLFTRVTARPVTVLISSFWGSIEVQYGPMAAGAAITILPTLLAAWFMQRYIIRGLTFGAVKG
;
A
#
# COMPACT_ATOMS: atom_id res chain seq x y z
N ILE A 1 13.36 -1.27 8.99
CA ILE A 1 11.99 -1.69 9.31
C ILE A 1 11.25 -0.57 10.05
N LEU A 2 11.73 -0.05 11.19
CA LEU A 2 11.02 0.97 11.99
C LEU A 2 10.64 2.23 11.20
N LEU A 3 11.53 2.72 10.34
CA LEU A 3 11.24 3.87 9.47
C LEU A 3 10.10 3.58 8.48
N TYR A 4 10.09 2.39 7.89
CA TYR A 4 9.02 2.00 6.97
C TYR A 4 7.68 1.88 7.69
N VAL A 5 7.66 1.36 8.92
CA VAL A 5 6.45 1.33 9.76
C VAL A 5 5.97 2.75 10.02
N TYR A 6 6.85 3.68 10.39
CA TYR A 6 6.50 5.06 10.67
C TYR A 6 5.83 5.75 9.46
N PHE A 7 6.47 5.72 8.29
CA PHE A 7 5.92 6.36 7.09
C PHE A 7 4.66 5.68 6.58
N ASN A 8 4.66 4.34 6.53
CA ASN A 8 3.48 3.61 6.07
C ASN A 8 2.30 3.76 7.02
N THR A 9 2.52 3.85 8.34
CA THR A 9 1.44 4.06 9.30
C THR A 9 0.76 5.41 9.07
N SER A 10 1.54 6.48 8.91
CA SER A 10 0.99 7.82 8.64
C SER A 10 0.17 7.84 7.35
N PHE A 11 0.71 7.28 6.28
CA PHE A 11 0.06 7.20 4.98
C PHE A 11 -1.19 6.31 5.01
N ALA A 12 -1.10 5.13 5.62
CA ALA A 12 -2.22 4.20 5.76
C ALA A 12 -3.35 4.81 6.60
N THR A 13 -3.02 5.51 7.68
CA THR A 13 -4.01 6.20 8.51
C THR A 13 -4.76 7.26 7.71
N PHE A 14 -4.05 8.06 6.91
CA PHE A 14 -4.66 9.08 6.05
C PHE A 14 -5.62 8.47 5.03
N LEU A 15 -5.21 7.42 4.32
CA LEU A 15 -6.05 6.76 3.33
C LEU A 15 -7.27 6.09 3.98
N LEU A 16 -7.03 5.30 5.03
CA LEU A 16 -8.10 4.56 5.71
C LEU A 16 -9.12 5.50 6.35
N PHE A 17 -8.69 6.65 6.85
CA PHE A 17 -9.61 7.66 7.38
C PHE A 17 -10.66 8.09 6.34
N GLY A 18 -10.28 8.22 5.07
CA GLY A 18 -11.21 8.48 3.97
C GLY A 18 -12.27 7.38 3.85
N PHE A 19 -11.83 6.12 3.78
CA PHE A 19 -12.74 4.97 3.67
C PHE A 19 -13.65 4.79 4.88
N PHE A 20 -13.16 5.05 6.10
CA PHE A 20 -13.99 5.01 7.29
C PHE A 20 -15.10 6.07 7.27
N ARG A 21 -14.84 7.25 6.73
CA ARG A 21 -15.84 8.31 6.60
C ARG A 21 -16.94 8.01 5.60
N GLU A 22 -16.70 7.11 4.67
CA GLU A 22 -17.69 6.68 3.68
C GLU A 22 -18.68 5.65 4.24
N VAL A 23 -18.39 5.04 5.39
CA VAL A 23 -19.28 4.07 6.04
C VAL A 23 -20.53 4.80 6.55
N PRO A 24 -21.75 4.42 6.11
CA PRO A 24 -22.98 5.04 6.58
C PRO A 24 -23.19 4.77 8.06
N VAL A 25 -23.41 5.82 8.84
CA VAL A 25 -23.65 5.73 10.29
C VAL A 25 -24.93 4.93 10.59
N ASP A 26 -25.91 4.97 9.69
CA ASP A 26 -27.18 4.25 9.82
C ASP A 26 -26.97 2.72 9.97
N LEU A 27 -25.96 2.16 9.30
CA LEU A 27 -25.63 0.73 9.41
C LEU A 27 -25.09 0.37 10.79
N GLU A 28 -24.30 1.27 11.38
CA GLU A 28 -23.81 1.08 12.75
C GLU A 28 -24.94 1.19 13.76
N GLN A 29 -25.85 2.16 13.57
CA GLN A 29 -27.03 2.36 14.44
C GLN A 29 -27.99 1.17 14.34
N ALA A 30 -28.27 0.67 13.15
CA ALA A 30 -29.11 -0.52 12.96
C ALA A 30 -28.51 -1.74 13.69
N ALA A 31 -27.20 -1.96 13.56
CA ALA A 31 -26.52 -3.05 14.26
C ALA A 31 -26.54 -2.88 15.79
N MET A 32 -26.54 -1.64 16.31
CA MET A 32 -26.71 -1.38 17.76
C MET A 32 -28.13 -1.76 18.21
N ILE A 33 -29.14 -1.47 17.42
CA ILE A 33 -30.55 -1.84 17.71
C ILE A 33 -30.68 -3.38 17.73
N ASP A 34 -29.97 -4.09 16.84
CA ASP A 34 -29.90 -5.55 16.81
C ASP A 34 -29.11 -6.16 18.00
N GLY A 35 -28.61 -5.33 18.92
CA GLY A 35 -27.91 -5.76 20.13
C GLY A 35 -26.44 -6.09 19.94
N TYR A 36 -25.83 -5.73 18.80
CA TYR A 36 -24.39 -5.93 18.61
C TYR A 36 -23.55 -4.98 19.46
N GLY A 37 -22.55 -5.51 20.14
CA GLY A 37 -21.53 -4.70 20.81
C GLY A 37 -20.58 -4.02 19.81
N ARG A 38 -19.90 -2.95 20.23
CA ARG A 38 -19.01 -2.14 19.36
C ARG A 38 -17.98 -2.97 18.57
N LEU A 39 -17.36 -3.95 19.18
CA LEU A 39 -16.38 -4.82 18.52
C LEU A 39 -17.03 -5.73 17.46
N GLN A 40 -18.26 -6.16 17.71
CA GLN A 40 -19.03 -6.98 16.75
C GLN A 40 -19.45 -6.13 15.55
N ILE A 41 -19.90 -4.89 15.77
CA ILE A 41 -20.22 -3.93 14.71
C ILE A 41 -18.98 -3.68 13.85
N PHE A 42 -17.84 -3.38 14.47
CA PHE A 42 -16.59 -3.19 13.73
C PHE A 42 -16.25 -4.41 12.86
N ARG A 43 -16.27 -5.62 13.40
CA ARG A 43 -15.85 -6.83 12.67
C ARG A 43 -16.87 -7.30 11.63
N LYS A 44 -18.19 -7.15 11.90
CA LYS A 44 -19.24 -7.71 11.05
C LYS A 44 -19.81 -6.71 10.04
N VAL A 45 -19.75 -5.41 10.34
CA VAL A 45 -20.33 -4.34 9.52
C VAL A 45 -19.22 -3.49 8.90
N VAL A 46 -18.44 -2.79 9.72
CA VAL A 46 -17.46 -1.80 9.25
C VAL A 46 -16.31 -2.44 8.47
N PHE A 47 -15.67 -3.45 9.05
CA PHE A 47 -14.48 -4.09 8.47
C PHE A 47 -14.71 -4.69 7.07
N PRO A 48 -15.82 -5.39 6.79
CA PRO A 48 -16.13 -5.84 5.42
C PRO A 48 -16.36 -4.68 4.45
N LEU A 49 -17.00 -3.59 4.89
CA LEU A 49 -17.29 -2.42 4.05
C LEU A 49 -16.02 -1.68 3.64
N ILE A 50 -15.06 -1.53 4.55
CA ILE A 50 -13.76 -0.89 4.25
C ILE A 50 -12.75 -1.85 3.59
N GLY A 51 -13.12 -3.12 3.38
CA GLY A 51 -12.27 -4.14 2.78
C GLY A 51 -11.57 -3.71 1.49
N PRO A 52 -12.26 -3.11 0.51
CA PRO A 52 -11.65 -2.55 -0.70
C PRO A 52 -10.61 -1.47 -0.37
N GLY A 53 -10.90 -0.58 0.57
CA GLY A 53 -9.97 0.45 1.05
C GLY A 53 -8.73 -0.13 1.71
N LEU A 54 -8.89 -1.18 2.52
CA LEU A 54 -7.76 -1.90 3.11
C LEU A 54 -6.87 -2.53 2.04
N ALA A 55 -7.46 -3.15 1.01
CA ALA A 55 -6.71 -3.73 -0.08
C ALA A 55 -5.90 -2.67 -0.85
N VAL A 56 -6.53 -1.55 -1.20
CA VAL A 56 -5.87 -0.42 -1.88
C VAL A 56 -4.73 0.14 -1.03
N THR A 57 -4.99 0.41 0.25
CA THR A 57 -3.98 0.93 1.18
C THR A 57 -2.79 -0.01 1.31
N THR A 58 -3.05 -1.32 1.45
CA THR A 58 -1.99 -2.34 1.54
C THR A 58 -1.11 -2.36 0.30
N VAL A 59 -1.71 -2.31 -0.90
CA VAL A 59 -0.95 -2.29 -2.15
C VAL A 59 -0.10 -1.03 -2.28
N PHE A 60 -0.63 0.14 -1.91
CA PHE A 60 0.16 1.38 -1.91
C PHE A 60 1.34 1.33 -0.93
N CYS A 61 1.12 0.85 0.30
CA CYS A 61 2.19 0.68 1.27
C CYS A 61 3.28 -0.29 0.76
N LEU A 62 2.87 -1.36 0.08
CA LEU A 62 3.78 -2.33 -0.50
C LEU A 62 4.60 -1.70 -1.64
N ILE A 63 3.95 -1.00 -2.58
CA ILE A 63 4.62 -0.32 -3.70
C ILE A 63 5.60 0.72 -3.16
N TRP A 64 5.19 1.52 -2.18
CA TRP A 64 6.05 2.52 -1.57
C TRP A 64 7.28 1.89 -0.91
N SER A 65 7.08 0.88 -0.06
CA SER A 65 8.18 0.18 0.63
C SER A 65 9.10 -0.56 -0.35
N TRP A 66 8.55 -1.10 -1.44
CA TRP A 66 9.34 -1.78 -2.48
C TRP A 66 10.24 -0.83 -3.27
N ASN A 67 9.75 0.35 -3.60
CA ASN A 67 10.49 1.35 -4.39
C ASN A 67 11.35 2.26 -3.52
N GLU A 68 11.34 2.10 -2.20
CA GLU A 68 12.13 2.92 -1.30
C GLU A 68 13.62 2.67 -1.51
N PHE A 69 14.36 3.73 -1.73
CA PHE A 69 15.80 3.72 -1.99
C PHE A 69 16.59 4.47 -0.93
N PHE A 70 16.13 5.65 -0.54
CA PHE A 70 16.94 6.61 0.21
C PHE A 70 17.30 6.12 1.62
N TYR A 71 16.31 5.69 2.38
CA TYR A 71 16.55 5.17 3.73
C TYR A 71 17.28 3.83 3.70
N ALA A 72 16.95 2.99 2.72
CA ALA A 72 17.67 1.74 2.53
C ALA A 72 19.15 2.01 2.22
N PHE A 73 19.47 2.97 1.35
CA PHE A 73 20.84 3.36 1.02
C PHE A 73 21.61 3.87 2.24
N LEU A 74 20.97 4.68 3.10
CA LEU A 74 21.61 5.24 4.30
C LEU A 74 21.84 4.21 5.41
N PHE A 75 20.88 3.30 5.63
CA PHE A 75 20.84 2.45 6.81
C PHE A 75 21.14 0.98 6.55
N THR A 76 21.27 0.53 5.29
CA THR A 76 21.63 -0.86 4.99
C THR A 76 23.08 -0.98 4.54
N ARG A 77 23.72 -2.06 5.00
CA ARG A 77 25.06 -2.43 4.58
C ARG A 77 25.04 -3.70 3.71
N VAL A 78 26.18 -4.28 3.44
CA VAL A 78 26.42 -5.31 2.42
C VAL A 78 25.43 -6.49 2.46
N THR A 79 25.01 -6.93 3.64
CA THR A 79 24.19 -8.14 3.82
C THR A 79 22.68 -7.93 3.72
N ALA A 80 22.18 -6.68 3.71
CA ALA A 80 20.76 -6.38 3.79
C ALA A 80 20.31 -5.31 2.78
N ARG A 81 21.01 -5.18 1.65
CA ARG A 81 20.70 -4.20 0.61
C ARG A 81 19.48 -4.63 -0.21
N PRO A 82 18.41 -3.81 -0.27
CA PRO A 82 17.34 -4.01 -1.25
C PRO A 82 17.85 -3.89 -2.68
N VAL A 83 17.07 -4.43 -3.62
CA VAL A 83 17.42 -4.43 -5.04
C VAL A 83 17.58 -3.02 -5.59
N THR A 84 16.80 -2.06 -5.11
CA THR A 84 16.89 -0.64 -5.47
C THR A 84 18.26 -0.04 -5.16
N VAL A 85 18.83 -0.39 -3.99
CA VAL A 85 20.18 0.03 -3.58
C VAL A 85 21.26 -0.74 -4.34
N LEU A 86 21.02 -2.02 -4.65
CA LEU A 86 21.97 -2.85 -5.41
C LEU A 86 22.18 -2.28 -6.82
N ILE A 87 21.13 -1.83 -7.49
CA ILE A 87 21.24 -1.23 -8.82
C ILE A 87 22.18 -0.02 -8.81
N SER A 88 22.16 0.79 -7.76
CA SER A 88 23.07 1.94 -7.66
C SER A 88 24.53 1.56 -7.53
N SER A 89 24.85 0.36 -7.07
CA SER A 89 26.24 -0.12 -6.95
C SER A 89 26.89 -0.43 -8.29
N PHE A 90 26.11 -0.60 -9.36
CA PHE A 90 26.64 -0.76 -10.73
C PHE A 90 27.04 0.56 -11.38
N TRP A 91 26.80 1.67 -10.72
CA TRP A 91 27.33 2.97 -11.09
C TRP A 91 28.76 3.10 -10.55
N GLY A 92 29.71 2.55 -11.29
CA GLY A 92 31.12 2.58 -10.90
C GLY A 92 31.77 3.94 -11.13
N SER A 93 32.90 4.18 -10.46
CA SER A 93 33.67 5.43 -10.60
C SER A 93 34.43 5.52 -11.94
N ILE A 94 34.71 4.38 -12.58
CA ILE A 94 35.51 4.29 -13.81
C ILE A 94 34.62 3.91 -15.00
N GLU A 95 33.64 3.02 -14.79
CA GLU A 95 32.76 2.51 -15.84
C GLU A 95 31.36 2.25 -15.29
N VAL A 96 30.34 2.65 -16.04
CA VAL A 96 28.93 2.37 -15.72
C VAL A 96 28.54 1.05 -16.37
N GLN A 97 28.12 0.10 -15.56
CA GLN A 97 27.66 -1.21 -16.04
C GLN A 97 26.18 -1.17 -16.43
N TYR A 98 25.89 -0.70 -17.63
CA TYR A 98 24.52 -0.52 -18.12
C TYR A 98 23.70 -1.82 -18.20
N GLY A 99 24.33 -2.95 -18.57
CA GLY A 99 23.67 -4.24 -18.68
C GLY A 99 23.07 -4.73 -17.34
N PRO A 100 23.88 -4.90 -16.27
CA PRO A 100 23.38 -5.24 -14.96
C PRO A 100 22.39 -4.23 -14.37
N MET A 101 22.60 -2.93 -14.61
CA MET A 101 21.64 -1.89 -14.19
C MET A 101 20.28 -2.07 -14.84
N ALA A 102 20.23 -2.28 -16.18
CA ALA A 102 18.99 -2.50 -16.91
C ALA A 102 18.28 -3.78 -16.46
N ALA A 103 19.03 -4.87 -16.22
CA ALA A 103 18.48 -6.12 -15.70
C ALA A 103 17.90 -5.94 -14.29
N GLY A 104 18.61 -5.26 -13.40
CA GLY A 104 18.11 -4.92 -12.06
C GLY A 104 16.86 -4.07 -12.08
N ALA A 105 16.82 -3.04 -12.94
CA ALA A 105 15.65 -2.19 -13.12
C ALA A 105 14.44 -2.99 -13.63
N ALA A 106 14.63 -3.89 -14.61
CA ALA A 106 13.58 -4.76 -15.13
C ALA A 106 13.00 -5.67 -14.03
N ILE A 107 13.84 -6.25 -13.18
CA ILE A 107 13.41 -7.07 -12.04
C ILE A 107 12.61 -6.23 -11.03
N THR A 108 13.04 -5.00 -10.77
CA THR A 108 12.40 -4.11 -9.79
C THR A 108 11.01 -3.66 -10.24
N ILE A 109 10.79 -3.49 -11.54
CA ILE A 109 9.50 -3.07 -12.09
C ILE A 109 8.44 -4.18 -11.97
N LEU A 110 8.80 -5.46 -12.07
CA LEU A 110 7.85 -6.57 -12.09
C LEU A 110 6.87 -6.60 -10.89
N PRO A 111 7.33 -6.55 -9.62
CA PRO A 111 6.42 -6.53 -8.48
C PRO A 111 5.49 -5.31 -8.46
N THR A 112 6.00 -4.15 -8.89
CA THR A 112 5.20 -2.91 -8.98
C THR A 112 4.10 -3.03 -10.02
N LEU A 113 4.39 -3.59 -11.20
CA LEU A 113 3.40 -3.85 -12.25
C LEU A 113 2.35 -4.87 -11.79
N LEU A 114 2.77 -5.96 -11.14
CA LEU A 114 1.86 -6.95 -10.57
C LEU A 114 0.95 -6.32 -9.53
N ALA A 115 1.50 -5.52 -8.61
CA ALA A 115 0.73 -4.82 -7.60
C ALA A 115 -0.29 -3.85 -8.22
N ALA A 116 0.11 -3.08 -9.25
CA ALA A 116 -0.78 -2.19 -9.99
C ALA A 116 -1.90 -2.96 -10.71
N TRP A 117 -1.56 -4.09 -11.32
CA TRP A 117 -2.54 -4.96 -11.98
C TRP A 117 -3.58 -5.52 -11.00
N PHE A 118 -3.14 -5.98 -9.83
CA PHE A 118 -4.07 -6.41 -8.79
C PHE A 118 -4.95 -5.27 -8.27
N MET A 119 -4.40 -4.05 -8.19
CA MET A 119 -5.11 -2.88 -7.65
C MET A 119 -6.23 -2.39 -8.60
N GLN A 120 -6.10 -2.54 -9.91
CA GLN A 120 -7.09 -2.07 -10.89
C GLN A 120 -8.52 -2.52 -10.57
N ARG A 121 -8.69 -3.78 -10.19
CA ARG A 121 -10.02 -4.33 -9.85
C ARG A 121 -10.66 -3.70 -8.61
N TYR A 122 -9.87 -3.19 -7.67
CA TYR A 122 -10.37 -2.54 -6.45
C TYR A 122 -10.68 -1.07 -6.68
N ILE A 123 -9.87 -0.40 -7.51
CA ILE A 123 -10.10 1.02 -7.89
C ILE A 123 -11.39 1.13 -8.68
N ILE A 124 -11.62 0.27 -9.66
CA ILE A 124 -12.84 0.29 -10.47
C ILE A 124 -14.08 0.11 -9.58
N ARG A 125 -14.04 -0.80 -8.62
CA ARG A 125 -15.16 -1.01 -7.68
C ARG A 125 -15.36 0.21 -6.76
N GLY A 126 -14.31 0.84 -6.26
CA GLY A 126 -14.42 2.04 -5.42
C GLY A 126 -15.00 3.25 -6.17
N LEU A 127 -14.59 3.47 -7.42
CA LEU A 127 -15.09 4.57 -8.24
C LEU A 127 -16.55 4.39 -8.66
N THR A 128 -17.01 3.16 -8.88
CA THR A 128 -18.40 2.89 -9.25
C THR A 128 -19.37 3.09 -8.10
N PHE A 129 -18.98 2.87 -6.85
CA PHE A 129 -19.81 3.17 -5.67
C PHE A 129 -19.97 4.69 -5.41
N GLY A 130 -18.98 5.49 -5.81
CA GLY A 130 -19.05 6.96 -5.69
C GLY A 130 -19.81 7.65 -6.81
N ALA A 131 -19.96 7.02 -7.99
CA ALA A 131 -20.57 7.63 -9.17
C ALA A 131 -22.11 7.51 -9.22
N VAL A 132 -22.73 6.77 -8.30
CA VAL A 132 -24.20 6.55 -8.25
C VAL A 132 -24.88 7.46 -7.22
N LYS A 133 -24.27 8.58 -6.85
CA LYS A 133 -24.95 9.68 -6.14
C LYS A 133 -25.32 10.76 -7.15
N GLY A 134 -26.28 10.45 -8.00
CA GLY A 134 -26.99 11.37 -8.86
C GLY A 134 -28.48 11.17 -8.67
#